data_cb0bfada99dac39ddb1de313bc73a8ca
#
_entry.id   cb0bfada99dac39ddb1de313bc73a8ca
#
_cell.length_a   1.000
_cell.length_b   1.000
_cell.length_c   1.000
_cell.angle_alpha   90.00
_cell.angle_beta   90.00
_cell.angle_gamma   90.00
#
_symmetry.space_group_name_H-M   'P 1'
#
loop_
_entity.id
_entity.type
_entity.pdbx_description
1 polymer ?
#
loop_
_entity_poly.entity_id
_entity_poly.type
_entity_poly.pdbx_seq_one_letter_code
_entity_poly.pdbx_strand_id
1 'polypeptide(L)'
;PVAGVSERLRSQLAEQGIHLRPGRLTDVTLAGARYKTMLAALTALLDSREFSSVVAAIGSSAQFHPELAVQPIIDSKGHATSLAGFMVPHAEASLKKLAQAGIPGFRTAEACADSMRAFMEWHPPRDRVTLPPPDVELSGVSGMLNENEALSLFQKLGLKTIETLILKPRDPIPDTLAWPVAAKVLSADVPHKTEVGGVVLNLHNAQELAEARARILEQVSATLPEAHIEGVAVQPMAKGLAEALVGYCVD
;
A
#
# COMPACT_ATOMS: atom_id res chain seq x y z
N PRO A 1 -5.09 18.41 -10.87
CA PRO A 1 -6.19 19.36 -10.67
C PRO A 1 -7.31 19.10 -11.68
N VAL A 2 -8.57 19.32 -11.27
CA VAL A 2 -9.71 19.27 -12.20
C VAL A 2 -9.69 20.55 -13.02
N ALA A 3 -9.62 20.42 -14.35
CA ALA A 3 -9.59 21.53 -15.29
C ALA A 3 -10.95 21.69 -15.98
N GLY A 4 -11.38 22.94 -16.19
CA GLY A 4 -12.58 23.25 -16.98
C GLY A 4 -12.29 23.15 -18.48
N VAL A 5 -13.35 23.02 -19.25
CA VAL A 5 -13.32 22.98 -20.73
C VAL A 5 -12.96 24.37 -21.28
N SER A 6 -12.09 24.43 -22.28
CA SER A 6 -11.73 25.68 -22.95
C SER A 6 -12.91 26.33 -23.68
N GLU A 7 -12.83 27.63 -23.95
CA GLU A 7 -13.84 28.34 -24.73
C GLU A 7 -14.01 27.74 -26.13
N ARG A 8 -12.89 27.39 -26.76
CA ARG A 8 -12.88 26.75 -28.08
C ARG A 8 -13.70 25.46 -28.07
N LEU A 9 -13.48 24.58 -27.11
CA LEU A 9 -14.17 23.28 -27.04
C LEU A 9 -15.64 23.47 -26.68
N ARG A 10 -15.96 24.46 -25.82
CA ARG A 10 -17.36 24.83 -25.52
C ARG A 10 -18.11 25.30 -26.76
N SER A 11 -17.49 26.16 -27.56
CA SER A 11 -18.09 26.65 -28.85
C SER A 11 -18.31 25.49 -29.80
N GLN A 12 -17.34 24.60 -29.95
CA GLN A 12 -17.46 23.42 -30.81
C GLN A 12 -18.61 22.49 -30.37
N LEU A 13 -18.79 22.30 -29.06
CA LEU A 13 -19.90 21.49 -28.51
C LEU A 13 -21.24 22.21 -28.66
N ALA A 14 -21.27 23.54 -28.52
CA ALA A 14 -22.47 24.34 -28.75
C ALA A 14 -23.00 24.26 -30.19
N GLU A 15 -22.13 24.19 -31.19
CA GLU A 15 -22.50 23.93 -32.58
C GLU A 15 -23.19 22.59 -32.78
N GLN A 16 -22.92 21.61 -31.91
CA GLN A 16 -23.59 20.31 -31.88
C GLN A 16 -24.83 20.28 -30.95
N GLY A 17 -25.25 21.44 -30.47
CA GLY A 17 -26.39 21.57 -29.56
C GLY A 17 -26.10 21.18 -28.10
N ILE A 18 -24.82 21.07 -27.75
CA ILE A 18 -24.39 20.71 -26.36
C ILE A 18 -23.86 21.98 -25.69
N HIS A 19 -24.71 22.59 -24.87
CA HIS A 19 -24.39 23.84 -24.18
C HIS A 19 -23.82 23.55 -22.78
N LEU A 20 -22.53 23.81 -22.61
CA LEU A 20 -21.83 23.63 -21.34
C LEU A 20 -21.72 24.94 -20.56
N ARG A 21 -21.94 24.87 -19.24
CA ARG A 21 -21.69 26.01 -18.36
C ARG A 21 -20.16 26.15 -18.10
N PRO A 22 -19.65 27.39 -17.96
CA PRO A 22 -18.29 27.62 -17.52
C PRO A 22 -18.09 27.06 -16.12
N GLY A 23 -16.98 26.33 -15.90
CA GLY A 23 -16.68 25.77 -14.58
C GLY A 23 -15.61 24.68 -14.65
N ARG A 24 -15.20 24.21 -13.47
CA ARG A 24 -14.24 23.09 -13.37
C ARG A 24 -14.89 21.74 -13.72
N LEU A 25 -16.20 21.61 -13.46
CA LEU A 25 -16.95 20.42 -13.82
C LEU A 25 -17.71 20.67 -15.10
N THR A 26 -17.65 19.71 -16.01
CA THR A 26 -18.40 19.71 -17.27
C THR A 26 -19.75 19.08 -17.00
N ASP A 27 -20.78 19.90 -16.80
CA ASP A 27 -22.16 19.42 -16.58
C ASP A 27 -22.92 19.47 -17.91
N VAL A 28 -23.28 18.30 -18.43
CA VAL A 28 -24.11 18.13 -19.62
C VAL A 28 -25.60 18.10 -19.30
N THR A 29 -25.97 18.32 -18.06
CA THR A 29 -27.36 18.40 -17.53
C THR A 29 -28.20 17.16 -17.89
N LEU A 30 -29.55 17.28 -17.86
CA LEU A 30 -30.48 16.22 -18.27
C LEU A 30 -30.30 15.80 -19.73
N ALA A 31 -29.71 16.65 -20.59
CA ALA A 31 -29.40 16.29 -21.97
C ALA A 31 -28.33 15.21 -22.05
N GLY A 32 -27.44 15.14 -21.05
CA GLY A 32 -26.43 14.08 -20.93
C GLY A 32 -27.00 12.68 -20.64
N ALA A 33 -28.26 12.58 -20.21
CA ALA A 33 -28.94 11.30 -20.09
C ALA A 33 -29.29 10.67 -21.46
N ARG A 34 -29.12 11.41 -22.57
CA ARG A 34 -29.33 10.89 -23.93
C ARG A 34 -28.03 10.33 -24.47
N TYR A 35 -28.09 9.11 -24.98
CA TYR A 35 -26.96 8.40 -25.55
C TYR A 35 -26.10 9.26 -26.51
N LYS A 36 -26.74 9.83 -27.55
CA LYS A 36 -26.02 10.63 -28.58
C LYS A 36 -25.31 11.84 -27.99
N THR A 37 -25.94 12.53 -27.04
CA THR A 37 -25.38 13.73 -26.41
C THR A 37 -24.16 13.38 -25.55
N MET A 38 -24.28 12.32 -24.74
CA MET A 38 -23.18 11.86 -23.90
C MET A 38 -22.01 11.36 -24.73
N LEU A 39 -22.28 10.56 -25.76
CA LEU A 39 -21.25 10.06 -26.68
C LEU A 39 -20.52 11.22 -27.37
N ALA A 40 -21.25 12.20 -27.92
CA ALA A 40 -20.63 13.35 -28.56
C ALA A 40 -19.77 14.19 -27.60
N ALA A 41 -20.29 14.43 -26.39
CA ALA A 41 -19.54 15.16 -25.37
C ALA A 41 -18.25 14.41 -24.95
N LEU A 42 -18.35 13.10 -24.68
CA LEU A 42 -17.19 12.28 -24.33
C LEU A 42 -16.16 12.23 -25.45
N THR A 43 -16.60 12.00 -26.69
CA THR A 43 -15.71 11.98 -27.87
C THR A 43 -14.98 13.31 -28.02
N ALA A 44 -15.69 14.44 -27.93
CA ALA A 44 -15.07 15.76 -28.03
C ALA A 44 -14.05 16.02 -26.90
N LEU A 45 -14.36 15.63 -25.65
CA LEU A 45 -13.43 15.75 -24.53
C LEU A 45 -12.19 14.87 -24.70
N LEU A 46 -12.37 13.63 -25.12
CA LEU A 46 -11.29 12.66 -25.29
C LEU A 46 -10.35 13.03 -26.47
N ASP A 47 -10.89 13.61 -27.54
CA ASP A 47 -10.14 14.04 -28.73
C ASP A 47 -9.48 15.41 -28.56
N SER A 48 -9.92 16.21 -27.62
CA SER A 48 -9.49 17.62 -27.48
C SER A 48 -8.00 17.78 -27.17
N ARG A 49 -7.36 16.76 -26.61
CA ARG A 49 -5.99 16.80 -26.04
C ARG A 49 -5.80 17.86 -24.95
N GLU A 50 -6.90 18.39 -24.40
CA GLU A 50 -6.86 19.36 -23.30
C GLU A 50 -6.72 18.66 -21.93
N PHE A 51 -7.02 17.36 -21.89
CA PHE A 51 -7.06 16.58 -20.66
C PHE A 51 -6.20 15.33 -20.75
N SER A 52 -5.54 14.98 -19.65
CA SER A 52 -4.82 13.70 -19.51
C SER A 52 -5.77 12.54 -19.22
N SER A 53 -6.92 12.84 -18.62
CA SER A 53 -7.94 11.87 -18.23
C SER A 53 -9.32 12.50 -18.20
N VAL A 54 -10.34 11.72 -18.50
CA VAL A 54 -11.75 12.08 -18.37
C VAL A 54 -12.44 11.11 -17.41
N VAL A 55 -13.17 11.64 -16.43
CA VAL A 55 -14.01 10.84 -15.53
C VAL A 55 -15.47 11.18 -15.79
N ALA A 56 -16.24 10.23 -16.27
CA ALA A 56 -17.68 10.36 -16.47
C ALA A 56 -18.43 10.04 -15.18
N ALA A 57 -18.96 11.06 -14.51
CA ALA A 57 -19.81 10.88 -13.32
C ALA A 57 -21.26 10.68 -13.75
N ILE A 58 -21.85 9.54 -13.39
CA ILE A 58 -23.22 9.17 -13.77
C ILE A 58 -24.10 9.10 -12.51
N GLY A 59 -25.22 9.79 -12.56
CA GLY A 59 -26.20 9.85 -11.48
C GLY A 59 -27.05 8.58 -11.37
N SER A 60 -28.24 8.73 -10.80
CA SER A 60 -29.18 7.63 -10.50
C SER A 60 -29.61 6.80 -11.73
N SER A 61 -29.50 7.34 -12.94
CA SER A 61 -29.75 6.58 -14.17
C SER A 61 -28.89 5.30 -14.27
N ALA A 62 -27.69 5.30 -13.67
CA ALA A 62 -26.83 4.13 -13.62
C ALA A 62 -27.44 2.96 -12.83
N GLN A 63 -28.30 3.22 -11.86
CA GLN A 63 -29.00 2.18 -11.09
C GLN A 63 -30.18 1.59 -11.85
N PHE A 64 -30.97 2.48 -12.45
CA PHE A 64 -32.27 2.10 -13.05
C PHE A 64 -32.17 1.66 -14.51
N HIS A 65 -31.19 2.20 -15.23
CA HIS A 65 -30.98 1.94 -16.66
C HIS A 65 -29.50 1.75 -16.98
N PRO A 66 -28.86 0.70 -16.42
CA PRO A 66 -27.40 0.50 -16.56
C PRO A 66 -26.93 0.45 -18.02
N GLU A 67 -27.71 -0.17 -18.92
CA GLU A 67 -27.39 -0.23 -20.36
C GLU A 67 -27.26 1.16 -20.98
N LEU A 68 -28.29 2.00 -20.79
CA LEU A 68 -28.32 3.35 -21.36
C LEU A 68 -27.29 4.27 -20.70
N ALA A 69 -27.06 4.11 -19.42
CA ALA A 69 -26.20 4.98 -18.64
C ALA A 69 -24.71 4.83 -18.97
N VAL A 70 -24.22 3.60 -19.21
CA VAL A 70 -22.78 3.35 -19.42
C VAL A 70 -22.42 3.05 -20.87
N GLN A 71 -23.38 2.76 -21.74
CA GLN A 71 -23.10 2.46 -23.14
C GLN A 71 -22.35 3.60 -23.86
N PRO A 72 -22.69 4.89 -23.68
CA PRO A 72 -21.92 5.97 -24.27
C PRO A 72 -20.45 6.01 -23.81
N ILE A 73 -20.21 5.63 -22.54
CA ILE A 73 -18.84 5.55 -21.98
C ILE A 73 -18.09 4.39 -22.64
N ILE A 74 -18.74 3.24 -22.78
CA ILE A 74 -18.16 2.05 -23.43
C ILE A 74 -17.81 2.33 -24.89
N ASP A 75 -18.72 2.97 -25.61
CA ASP A 75 -18.54 3.27 -27.03
C ASP A 75 -17.54 4.41 -27.28
N SER A 76 -17.21 5.19 -26.24
CA SER A 76 -16.14 6.20 -26.27
C SER A 76 -14.75 5.62 -25.99
N LYS A 77 -14.60 4.29 -25.88
CA LYS A 77 -13.31 3.65 -25.67
C LYS A 77 -12.43 3.73 -26.93
N GLY A 78 -11.13 3.80 -26.75
CA GLY A 78 -10.15 3.72 -27.85
C GLY A 78 -9.43 5.03 -28.18
N HIS A 79 -9.64 6.07 -27.39
CA HIS A 79 -8.88 7.33 -27.48
C HIS A 79 -7.57 7.25 -26.68
N ALA A 80 -6.62 8.13 -27.02
CA ALA A 80 -5.35 8.23 -26.30
C ALA A 80 -5.54 8.77 -24.86
N THR A 81 -6.55 9.59 -24.66
CA THR A 81 -6.94 10.10 -23.32
C THR A 81 -7.62 9.01 -22.51
N SER A 82 -7.18 8.81 -21.27
CA SER A 82 -7.78 7.81 -20.39
C SER A 82 -9.20 8.16 -19.97
N LEU A 83 -10.06 7.15 -19.87
CA LEU A 83 -11.47 7.28 -19.52
C LEU A 83 -11.82 6.39 -18.33
N ALA A 84 -12.56 6.94 -17.37
CA ALA A 84 -13.09 6.21 -16.23
C ALA A 84 -14.55 6.59 -15.97
N GLY A 85 -15.29 5.72 -15.28
CA GLY A 85 -16.65 5.97 -14.83
C GLY A 85 -16.74 6.11 -13.31
N PHE A 86 -17.55 7.03 -12.82
CA PHE A 86 -17.88 7.19 -11.41
C PHE A 86 -19.40 7.17 -11.23
N MET A 87 -19.90 6.20 -10.43
CA MET A 87 -21.33 5.98 -10.25
C MET A 87 -21.84 6.62 -8.95
N VAL A 88 -22.79 7.55 -9.05
CA VAL A 88 -23.37 8.29 -7.91
C VAL A 88 -24.90 8.25 -8.00
N PRO A 89 -25.58 7.48 -7.20
CA PRO A 89 -25.12 6.53 -6.18
C PRO A 89 -24.49 5.25 -6.78
N HIS A 90 -24.04 4.35 -5.90
CA HIS A 90 -23.50 3.05 -6.29
C HIS A 90 -24.45 2.25 -7.19
N ALA A 91 -23.94 1.73 -8.31
CA ALA A 91 -24.69 0.98 -9.32
C ALA A 91 -23.90 -0.24 -9.79
N GLU A 92 -24.10 -1.39 -9.15
CA GLU A 92 -23.31 -2.61 -9.37
C GLU A 92 -23.35 -3.09 -10.82
N ALA A 93 -24.56 -3.13 -11.42
CA ALA A 93 -24.72 -3.59 -12.80
C ALA A 93 -23.96 -2.71 -13.81
N SER A 94 -23.96 -1.39 -13.61
CA SER A 94 -23.21 -0.44 -14.41
C SER A 94 -21.70 -0.61 -14.25
N LEU A 95 -21.22 -0.79 -13.03
CA LEU A 95 -19.79 -1.04 -12.74
C LEU A 95 -19.31 -2.35 -13.38
N LYS A 96 -20.12 -3.41 -13.31
CA LYS A 96 -19.80 -4.69 -13.95
C LYS A 96 -19.64 -4.56 -15.47
N LYS A 97 -20.53 -3.78 -16.12
CA LYS A 97 -20.45 -3.52 -17.56
C LYS A 97 -19.19 -2.74 -17.94
N LEU A 98 -18.86 -1.69 -17.19
CA LEU A 98 -17.62 -0.94 -17.40
C LEU A 98 -16.39 -1.85 -17.25
N ALA A 99 -16.35 -2.68 -16.21
CA ALA A 99 -15.26 -3.62 -16.00
C ALA A 99 -15.13 -4.65 -17.14
N GLN A 100 -16.24 -5.20 -17.63
CA GLN A 100 -16.26 -6.10 -18.79
C GLN A 100 -15.73 -5.42 -20.07
N ALA A 101 -15.98 -4.11 -20.21
CA ALA A 101 -15.45 -3.32 -21.31
C ALA A 101 -13.97 -2.88 -21.08
N GLY A 102 -13.38 -3.18 -19.93
CA GLY A 102 -12.02 -2.76 -19.55
C GLY A 102 -11.93 -1.26 -19.24
N ILE A 103 -13.00 -0.67 -18.72
CA ILE A 103 -13.04 0.73 -18.30
C ILE A 103 -13.10 0.76 -16.77
N PRO A 104 -12.17 1.46 -16.09
CA PRO A 104 -12.21 1.63 -14.65
C PRO A 104 -13.52 2.26 -14.19
N GLY A 105 -14.16 1.66 -13.18
CA GLY A 105 -15.39 2.18 -12.59
C GLY A 105 -15.27 2.30 -11.07
N PHE A 106 -15.75 3.42 -10.52
CA PHE A 106 -15.59 3.76 -9.10
C PHE A 106 -16.94 3.93 -8.41
N ARG A 107 -16.99 3.53 -7.13
CA ARG A 107 -18.17 3.63 -6.26
C ARG A 107 -18.13 4.83 -5.33
N THR A 108 -16.93 5.28 -4.96
CA THR A 108 -16.69 6.39 -4.03
C THR A 108 -15.80 7.44 -4.67
N ALA A 109 -15.98 8.68 -4.28
CA ALA A 109 -15.19 9.80 -4.79
C ALA A 109 -13.70 9.66 -4.40
N GLU A 110 -13.45 9.15 -3.19
CA GLU A 110 -12.12 8.92 -2.64
C GLU A 110 -11.36 7.89 -3.49
N ALA A 111 -11.95 6.72 -3.71
CA ALA A 111 -11.33 5.67 -4.53
C ALA A 111 -11.08 6.14 -5.97
N CYS A 112 -11.99 6.93 -6.55
CA CYS A 112 -11.80 7.54 -7.86
C CYS A 112 -10.61 8.51 -7.85
N ALA A 113 -10.57 9.44 -6.89
CA ALA A 113 -9.53 10.45 -6.80
C ALA A 113 -8.13 9.82 -6.56
N ASP A 114 -8.03 8.88 -5.64
CA ASP A 114 -6.77 8.20 -5.30
C ASP A 114 -6.25 7.35 -6.46
N SER A 115 -7.13 6.62 -7.14
CA SER A 115 -6.76 5.82 -8.31
C SER A 115 -6.32 6.69 -9.48
N MET A 116 -7.05 7.78 -9.76
CA MET A 116 -6.67 8.72 -10.83
C MET A 116 -5.35 9.42 -10.51
N ARG A 117 -5.12 9.77 -9.24
CA ARG A 117 -3.85 10.32 -8.79
C ARG A 117 -2.70 9.32 -8.97
N ALA A 118 -2.86 8.11 -8.49
CA ALA A 118 -1.86 7.05 -8.65
C ALA A 118 -1.54 6.77 -10.12
N PHE A 119 -2.55 6.78 -10.99
CA PHE A 119 -2.36 6.63 -12.43
C PHE A 119 -1.57 7.79 -13.05
N MET A 120 -1.87 9.05 -12.67
CA MET A 120 -1.17 10.23 -13.19
C MET A 120 0.26 10.37 -12.65
N GLU A 121 0.51 9.92 -11.42
CA GLU A 121 1.82 9.95 -10.77
C GLU A 121 2.65 8.69 -11.05
N TRP A 122 2.07 7.73 -11.81
CA TRP A 122 2.78 6.51 -12.14
C TRP A 122 3.99 6.78 -13.04
N HIS A 123 5.10 6.23 -12.64
CA HIS A 123 6.32 6.24 -13.43
C HIS A 123 6.80 4.80 -13.63
N PRO A 124 7.38 4.48 -14.80
CA PRO A 124 7.98 3.17 -15.00
C PRO A 124 9.05 2.93 -13.92
N PRO A 125 9.22 1.68 -13.47
CA PRO A 125 10.30 1.33 -12.57
C PRO A 125 11.63 1.84 -13.14
N ARG A 126 12.46 2.40 -12.28
CA ARG A 126 13.83 2.75 -12.67
C ARG A 126 14.54 1.47 -13.13
N ASP A 127 15.44 1.60 -14.10
CA ASP A 127 16.30 0.49 -14.48
C ASP A 127 16.96 -0.08 -13.22
N ARG A 128 16.87 -1.38 -13.06
CA ARG A 128 17.50 -2.04 -11.93
C ARG A 128 19.01 -1.82 -12.07
N VAL A 129 19.60 -1.12 -11.12
CA VAL A 129 21.04 -1.16 -10.93
C VAL A 129 21.34 -2.59 -10.53
N THR A 130 21.88 -3.37 -11.45
CA THR A 130 22.34 -4.73 -11.18
C THR A 130 23.63 -4.59 -10.37
N LEU A 131 23.49 -4.53 -9.06
CA LEU A 131 24.65 -4.67 -8.18
C LEU A 131 25.13 -6.12 -8.30
N PRO A 132 26.45 -6.36 -8.34
CA PRO A 132 26.95 -7.72 -8.23
C PRO A 132 26.41 -8.33 -6.92
N PRO A 133 26.05 -9.62 -6.93
CA PRO A 133 25.63 -10.28 -5.69
C PRO A 133 26.75 -10.10 -4.64
N PRO A 134 26.39 -9.86 -3.38
CA PRO A 134 27.39 -9.79 -2.32
C PRO A 134 28.14 -11.11 -2.25
N ASP A 135 29.45 -11.02 -2.05
CA ASP A 135 30.34 -12.20 -1.87
C ASP A 135 30.14 -12.75 -0.44
N VAL A 136 28.99 -13.37 -0.22
CA VAL A 136 28.63 -13.99 1.05
C VAL A 136 28.24 -15.42 0.82
N GLU A 137 29.00 -16.32 1.41
CA GLU A 137 28.66 -17.73 1.40
C GLU A 137 27.45 -18.00 2.30
N LEU A 138 26.38 -18.50 1.69
CA LEU A 138 25.15 -18.87 2.34
C LEU A 138 24.99 -20.41 2.48
N SER A 139 26.04 -21.16 2.18
CA SER A 139 26.05 -22.61 2.36
C SER A 139 25.81 -22.95 3.84
N GLY A 140 24.83 -23.82 4.09
CA GLY A 140 24.43 -24.22 5.43
C GLY A 140 23.36 -23.33 6.11
N VAL A 141 22.94 -22.23 5.48
CA VAL A 141 21.79 -21.44 5.94
C VAL A 141 20.51 -22.10 5.42
N SER A 142 19.71 -22.65 6.30
CA SER A 142 18.42 -23.28 5.93
C SER A 142 17.42 -23.20 7.07
N GLY A 143 16.14 -23.19 6.73
CA GLY A 143 15.06 -23.12 7.70
C GLY A 143 14.86 -21.73 8.31
N MET A 144 14.19 -21.69 9.47
CA MET A 144 13.93 -20.47 10.22
C MET A 144 15.18 -20.08 11.01
N LEU A 145 15.69 -18.87 10.78
CA LEU A 145 16.77 -18.31 11.58
C LEU A 145 16.20 -17.62 12.83
N ASN A 146 16.91 -17.74 13.95
CA ASN A 146 16.63 -16.87 15.09
C ASN A 146 17.12 -15.44 14.82
N GLU A 147 16.74 -14.48 15.69
CA GLU A 147 17.07 -13.05 15.48
C GLU A 147 18.60 -12.80 15.45
N ASN A 148 19.37 -13.51 16.25
CA ASN A 148 20.84 -13.35 16.30
C ASN A 148 21.53 -13.89 15.05
N GLU A 149 21.08 -15.02 14.55
CA GLU A 149 21.58 -15.59 13.29
C GLU A 149 21.27 -14.68 12.11
N ALA A 150 20.02 -14.13 12.05
CA ALA A 150 19.62 -13.19 11.03
C ALA A 150 20.44 -11.89 11.08
N LEU A 151 20.67 -11.33 12.27
CA LEU A 151 21.52 -10.15 12.45
C LEU A 151 22.95 -10.41 12.02
N SER A 152 23.50 -11.58 12.33
CA SER A 152 24.86 -12.00 11.92
C SER A 152 24.97 -12.11 10.37
N LEU A 153 23.93 -12.62 9.73
CA LEU A 153 23.85 -12.68 8.28
C LEU A 153 23.80 -11.26 7.67
N PHE A 154 23.00 -10.36 8.21
CA PHE A 154 22.93 -8.98 7.74
C PHE A 154 24.24 -8.23 7.92
N GLN A 155 24.99 -8.48 9.00
CA GLN A 155 26.33 -7.92 9.19
C GLN A 155 27.29 -8.39 8.10
N LYS A 156 27.28 -9.68 7.73
CA LYS A 156 28.08 -10.22 6.62
C LYS A 156 27.71 -9.57 5.29
N LEU A 157 26.45 -9.16 5.11
CA LEU A 157 25.97 -8.41 3.94
C LEU A 157 26.33 -6.91 4.00
N GLY A 158 27.06 -6.45 5.02
CA GLY A 158 27.49 -5.06 5.18
C GLY A 158 26.42 -4.12 5.74
N LEU A 159 25.30 -4.65 6.26
CA LEU A 159 24.28 -3.85 6.92
C LEU A 159 24.68 -3.56 8.37
N LYS A 160 24.42 -2.34 8.80
CA LYS A 160 24.53 -1.99 10.23
C LYS A 160 23.38 -2.63 10.99
N THR A 161 23.69 -3.46 11.95
CA THR A 161 22.71 -4.06 12.85
C THR A 161 22.81 -3.46 14.26
N ILE A 162 21.75 -3.63 15.04
CA ILE A 162 21.76 -3.25 16.43
C ILE A 162 22.66 -4.19 17.23
N GLU A 163 23.42 -3.65 18.19
CA GLU A 163 24.18 -4.48 19.13
C GLU A 163 23.22 -5.34 19.95
N THR A 164 23.49 -6.62 19.98
CA THR A 164 22.64 -7.59 20.67
C THR A 164 23.47 -8.39 21.67
N LEU A 165 23.11 -8.31 22.95
CA LEU A 165 23.64 -9.17 23.98
C LEU A 165 22.70 -10.35 24.19
N ILE A 166 23.22 -11.57 24.21
CA ILE A 166 22.44 -12.77 24.51
C ILE A 166 22.70 -13.17 25.96
N LEU A 167 21.65 -13.23 26.75
CA LEU A 167 21.69 -13.68 28.14
C LEU A 167 21.00 -15.03 28.29
N LYS A 168 21.74 -16.02 28.75
CA LYS A 168 21.18 -17.28 29.22
C LYS A 168 20.49 -17.09 30.58
N PRO A 169 19.72 -18.07 31.07
CA PRO A 169 18.92 -17.91 32.29
C PRO A 169 19.69 -17.44 33.54
N ARG A 170 20.96 -17.79 33.64
CA ARG A 170 21.81 -17.49 34.80
C ARG A 170 22.99 -16.58 34.53
N ASP A 171 23.11 -16.07 33.32
CA ASP A 171 24.23 -15.17 32.97
C ASP A 171 24.16 -13.89 33.81
N PRO A 172 25.30 -13.36 34.26
CA PRO A 172 25.32 -12.03 34.87
C PRO A 172 24.94 -10.95 33.87
N ILE A 173 24.25 -9.92 34.37
CA ILE A 173 23.92 -8.75 33.59
C ILE A 173 25.12 -7.79 33.63
N PRO A 174 25.71 -7.40 32.50
CA PRO A 174 26.84 -6.48 32.50
C PRO A 174 26.44 -5.05 32.93
N ASP A 175 27.31 -4.40 33.66
CA ASP A 175 27.12 -3.00 34.08
C ASP A 175 27.28 -1.98 32.91
N THR A 176 27.76 -2.46 31.76
CA THR A 176 28.06 -1.63 30.56
C THR A 176 26.87 -1.41 29.64
N LEU A 177 25.66 -1.88 30.00
CA LEU A 177 24.49 -1.73 29.14
C LEU A 177 24.05 -0.28 29.00
N ALA A 178 23.78 0.12 27.75
CA ALA A 178 23.19 1.44 27.44
C ALA A 178 21.67 1.39 27.62
N TRP A 179 21.20 1.91 28.73
CA TRP A 179 19.76 1.95 29.06
C TRP A 179 19.01 3.09 28.32
N PRO A 180 17.71 2.95 28.00
CA PRO A 180 16.87 1.75 28.21
C PRO A 180 17.13 0.67 27.18
N VAL A 181 16.79 -0.59 27.54
CA VAL A 181 16.93 -1.76 26.67
C VAL A 181 15.59 -2.45 26.44
N ALA A 182 15.51 -3.24 25.37
CA ALA A 182 14.49 -4.23 25.10
C ALA A 182 15.03 -5.63 25.38
N ALA A 183 14.22 -6.49 25.96
CA ALA A 183 14.50 -7.91 26.16
C ALA A 183 13.52 -8.74 25.34
N LYS A 184 14.01 -9.69 24.55
CA LYS A 184 13.20 -10.55 23.69
C LYS A 184 13.64 -11.99 23.80
N VAL A 185 12.71 -12.95 23.80
CA VAL A 185 13.07 -14.37 23.73
C VAL A 185 13.87 -14.65 22.46
N LEU A 186 14.95 -15.39 22.59
CA LEU A 186 15.77 -15.87 21.46
C LEU A 186 15.42 -17.33 21.20
N SER A 187 14.69 -17.56 20.11
CA SER A 187 14.26 -18.86 19.64
C SER A 187 13.85 -18.78 18.17
N ALA A 188 14.22 -19.76 17.37
CA ALA A 188 13.72 -19.93 16.02
C ALA A 188 12.28 -20.47 15.99
N ASP A 189 11.84 -21.13 17.07
CA ASP A 189 10.50 -21.75 17.18
C ASP A 189 9.42 -20.73 17.61
N VAL A 190 9.81 -19.48 17.90
CA VAL A 190 8.91 -18.42 18.38
C VAL A 190 8.88 -17.23 17.43
N PRO A 191 8.20 -17.31 16.28
CA PRO A 191 8.15 -16.21 15.30
C PRO A 191 7.38 -14.99 15.82
N HIS A 192 6.28 -15.20 16.57
CA HIS A 192 5.40 -14.14 17.10
C HIS A 192 5.66 -13.90 18.61
N LYS A 193 6.84 -13.39 18.93
CA LYS A 193 7.33 -13.23 20.31
C LYS A 193 6.40 -12.43 21.22
N THR A 194 5.74 -11.41 20.70
CA THR A 194 4.84 -10.53 21.47
C THR A 194 3.59 -11.26 21.95
N GLU A 195 3.03 -12.15 21.14
CA GLU A 195 1.80 -12.89 21.45
C GLU A 195 1.97 -13.86 22.63
N VAL A 196 3.18 -14.37 22.82
CA VAL A 196 3.52 -15.32 23.90
C VAL A 196 4.21 -14.65 25.10
N GLY A 197 4.16 -13.31 25.18
CA GLY A 197 4.83 -12.58 26.26
C GLY A 197 6.36 -12.60 26.20
N GLY A 198 6.92 -12.91 25.02
CA GLY A 198 8.36 -13.04 24.78
C GLY A 198 9.09 -11.71 24.57
N VAL A 199 8.46 -10.55 24.78
CA VAL A 199 9.07 -9.21 24.59
C VAL A 199 8.75 -8.29 25.75
N VAL A 200 9.76 -7.61 26.28
CA VAL A 200 9.62 -6.51 27.27
C VAL A 200 10.47 -5.34 26.79
N LEU A 201 9.86 -4.17 26.73
CA LEU A 201 10.50 -2.94 26.25
C LEU A 201 10.75 -1.95 27.41
N ASN A 202 11.62 -0.97 27.16
CA ASN A 202 11.88 0.14 28.08
C ASN A 202 12.35 -0.28 29.49
N LEU A 203 13.27 -1.23 29.55
CA LEU A 203 13.92 -1.62 30.80
C LEU A 203 15.05 -0.65 31.10
N HIS A 204 15.08 -0.11 32.32
CA HIS A 204 15.95 1.02 32.69
C HIS A 204 17.13 0.65 33.60
N ASN A 205 17.17 -0.58 34.11
CA ASN A 205 18.22 -1.03 34.99
C ASN A 205 18.35 -2.57 35.02
N ALA A 206 19.41 -3.06 35.66
CA ALA A 206 19.72 -4.48 35.71
C ALA A 206 18.67 -5.31 36.46
N GLN A 207 18.03 -4.73 37.48
CA GLN A 207 16.98 -5.42 38.22
C GLN A 207 15.75 -5.67 37.35
N GLU A 208 15.26 -4.64 36.66
CA GLU A 208 14.14 -4.76 35.72
C GLU A 208 14.44 -5.78 34.62
N LEU A 209 15.67 -5.78 34.10
CA LEU A 209 16.10 -6.74 33.07
C LEU A 209 16.13 -8.18 33.63
N ALA A 210 16.59 -8.39 34.89
CA ALA A 210 16.59 -9.70 35.50
C ALA A 210 15.18 -10.25 35.68
N GLU A 211 14.26 -9.42 36.18
CA GLU A 211 12.85 -9.76 36.35
C GLU A 211 12.17 -10.04 34.99
N ALA A 212 12.42 -9.19 33.98
CA ALA A 212 11.89 -9.38 32.63
C ALA A 212 12.40 -10.69 32.01
N ARG A 213 13.69 -11.00 32.14
CA ARG A 213 14.29 -12.25 31.64
C ARG A 213 13.61 -13.48 32.30
N ALA A 214 13.45 -13.49 33.62
CA ALA A 214 12.79 -14.59 34.28
C ALA A 214 11.35 -14.79 33.80
N ARG A 215 10.58 -13.70 33.72
CA ARG A 215 9.21 -13.70 33.22
C ARG A 215 9.09 -14.17 31.78
N ILE A 216 9.94 -13.70 30.89
CA ILE A 216 9.94 -14.11 29.46
C ILE A 216 10.16 -15.63 29.37
N LEU A 217 11.18 -16.14 30.05
CA LEU A 217 11.51 -17.57 30.00
C LEU A 217 10.39 -18.44 30.57
N GLU A 218 9.79 -18.04 31.68
CA GLU A 218 8.66 -18.74 32.29
C GLU A 218 7.41 -18.74 31.38
N GLN A 219 7.01 -17.57 30.90
CA GLN A 219 5.81 -17.43 30.05
C GLN A 219 5.93 -18.18 28.72
N VAL A 220 7.06 -18.06 28.05
CA VAL A 220 7.26 -18.73 26.75
C VAL A 220 7.33 -20.25 26.96
N SER A 221 8.03 -20.74 27.98
CA SER A 221 8.07 -22.18 28.29
C SER A 221 6.70 -22.74 28.67
N ALA A 222 5.86 -21.94 29.36
CA ALA A 222 4.50 -22.36 29.70
C ALA A 222 3.56 -22.39 28.48
N THR A 223 3.73 -21.45 27.55
CA THR A 223 2.87 -21.33 26.35
C THR A 223 3.29 -22.28 25.25
N LEU A 224 4.61 -22.46 25.07
CA LEU A 224 5.22 -23.29 24.03
C LEU A 224 6.25 -24.23 24.65
N PRO A 225 5.81 -25.33 25.31
CA PRO A 225 6.70 -26.24 26.04
C PRO A 225 7.76 -26.92 25.17
N GLU A 226 7.46 -27.10 23.87
CA GLU A 226 8.36 -27.77 22.91
C GLU A 226 9.35 -26.81 22.25
N ALA A 227 9.21 -25.50 22.47
CA ALA A 227 10.08 -24.50 21.82
C ALA A 227 11.48 -24.54 22.43
N HIS A 228 12.49 -24.62 21.57
CA HIS A 228 13.88 -24.51 22.02
C HIS A 228 14.24 -23.03 22.27
N ILE A 229 14.47 -22.69 23.55
CA ILE A 229 14.82 -21.33 23.97
C ILE A 229 16.33 -21.26 24.19
N GLU A 230 17.03 -20.44 23.39
CA GLU A 230 18.47 -20.25 23.48
C GLU A 230 18.87 -19.24 24.58
N GLY A 231 17.93 -18.35 24.91
CA GLY A 231 18.13 -17.28 25.89
C GLY A 231 17.22 -16.09 25.65
N VAL A 232 17.68 -14.93 26.09
CA VAL A 232 17.02 -13.64 25.90
C VAL A 232 17.99 -12.69 25.20
N ALA A 233 17.59 -12.16 24.06
CA ALA A 233 18.31 -11.12 23.34
C ALA A 233 18.00 -9.77 23.97
N VAL A 234 19.03 -9.02 24.33
CA VAL A 234 18.94 -7.69 24.94
C VAL A 234 19.54 -6.67 23.97
N GLN A 235 18.77 -5.64 23.64
CA GLN A 235 19.13 -4.63 22.66
C GLN A 235 18.86 -3.23 23.21
N PRO A 236 19.73 -2.23 22.96
CA PRO A 236 19.38 -0.85 23.29
C PRO A 236 18.15 -0.38 22.54
N MET A 237 17.33 0.46 23.18
CA MET A 237 16.17 1.07 22.51
C MET A 237 16.66 2.08 21.48
N ALA A 238 16.53 1.75 20.19
CA ALA A 238 16.87 2.64 19.09
C ALA A 238 15.77 3.69 18.88
N LYS A 239 16.19 4.93 18.60
CA LYS A 239 15.29 6.02 18.20
C LYS A 239 15.62 6.39 16.76
N GLY A 240 14.66 6.23 15.86
CA GLY A 240 14.75 6.62 14.46
C GLY A 240 13.76 7.72 14.09
N LEU A 241 13.88 8.26 12.89
CA LEU A 241 12.90 9.19 12.32
C LEU A 241 11.59 8.49 11.95
N ALA A 242 11.69 7.24 11.54
CA ALA A 242 10.57 6.38 11.17
C ALA A 242 10.98 4.91 11.25
N GLU A 243 10.00 4.03 11.25
CA GLU A 243 10.20 2.59 11.14
C GLU A 243 9.75 2.13 9.75
N ALA A 244 10.49 1.20 9.16
CA ALA A 244 10.14 0.58 7.90
C ALA A 244 10.29 -0.94 8.02
N LEU A 245 9.28 -1.67 7.55
CA LEU A 245 9.32 -3.12 7.42
C LEU A 245 9.56 -3.46 5.94
N VAL A 246 10.62 -4.22 5.67
CA VAL A 246 10.92 -4.73 4.34
C VAL A 246 10.83 -6.25 4.38
N GLY A 247 9.90 -6.81 3.59
CA GLY A 247 9.72 -8.24 3.40
C GLY A 247 9.99 -8.64 1.96
N TYR A 248 10.50 -9.83 1.76
CA TYR A 248 10.66 -10.46 0.46
C TYR A 248 10.00 -11.83 0.48
N CYS A 249 9.19 -12.12 -0.53
CA CYS A 249 8.54 -13.41 -0.73
C CYS A 249 8.88 -13.92 -2.12
N VAL A 250 9.13 -15.21 -2.25
CA VAL A 250 9.26 -15.89 -3.53
C VAL A 250 7.95 -16.62 -3.78
N ASP A 251 7.28 -16.29 -4.87
CA ASP A 251 6.04 -16.94 -5.32
C ASP A 251 6.36 -18.23 -6.13
#